data_95d3aed5bdacc01bae9d6f5a7ea2bf4d
#
_entry.id   95d3aed5bdacc01bae9d6f5a7ea2bf4d
#
_cell.length_a   1.000
_cell.length_b   1.000
_cell.length_c   1.000
_cell.angle_alpha   90.00
_cell.angle_beta   90.00
_cell.angle_gamma   90.00
#
_symmetry.space_group_name_H-M   'P 1'
#
loop_
_entity.id
_entity.type
_entity.pdbx_description
1 polymer ?
#
loop_
_entity_poly.entity_id
_entity_poly.type
_entity_poly.pdbx_seq_one_letter_code
_entity_poly.pdbx_strand_id
1 'polypeptide(L)'
;IFKIIALLTPFFIFSQDDIKYINSQDNINNGYPFSDAVIVNDIVYLSGKVGRLSNGKLIKGGIEAETLQTLKNIETVLKKINLTKDNIFKCTCMLLEIKDWPKMSKVYKSFFGGENLPARSAFAGSGLALNARVEIECLAKVN
;
A
#
# COMPACT_ATOMS: atom_id res chain seq x y z
N ILE A 1 -21.14 26.26 57.14
CA ILE A 1 -20.10 25.48 56.43
C ILE A 1 -20.68 25.13 55.05
N PHE A 2 -20.29 25.90 53.99
CA PHE A 2 -20.68 25.62 52.60
C PHE A 2 -19.72 24.57 52.03
N LYS A 3 -20.23 23.38 51.64
CA LYS A 3 -19.48 22.39 50.86
C LYS A 3 -19.55 22.77 49.40
N ILE A 4 -18.41 23.18 48.83
CA ILE A 4 -18.25 23.36 47.40
C ILE A 4 -18.11 21.96 46.81
N ILE A 5 -19.12 21.49 46.06
CA ILE A 5 -19.02 20.29 45.24
C ILE A 5 -18.41 20.72 43.91
N ALA A 6 -17.14 20.39 43.69
CA ALA A 6 -16.50 20.56 42.41
C ALA A 6 -17.04 19.49 41.44
N LEU A 7 -17.85 19.91 40.47
CA LEU A 7 -18.26 19.05 39.36
C LEU A 7 -17.02 18.86 38.43
N LEU A 8 -16.38 17.69 38.51
CA LEU A 8 -15.39 17.26 37.51
C LEU A 8 -16.17 16.85 36.25
N THR A 9 -16.25 17.76 35.27
CA THR A 9 -16.72 17.39 33.94
C THR A 9 -15.60 16.60 33.25
N PRO A 10 -15.84 15.39 32.71
CA PRO A 10 -14.86 14.67 31.96
C PRO A 10 -14.56 15.45 30.66
N PHE A 11 -13.33 15.92 30.51
CA PHE A 11 -12.85 16.52 29.26
C PHE A 11 -12.62 15.37 28.27
N PHE A 12 -13.55 15.13 27.36
CA PHE A 12 -13.32 14.27 26.21
C PHE A 12 -12.36 14.98 25.26
N ILE A 13 -11.10 14.59 25.30
CA ILE A 13 -10.13 14.99 24.26
C ILE A 13 -10.48 14.15 23.04
N PHE A 14 -11.21 14.73 22.08
CA PHE A 14 -11.29 14.17 20.74
C PHE A 14 -9.91 14.32 20.12
N SER A 15 -9.17 13.21 20.01
CA SER A 15 -7.99 13.16 19.17
C SER A 15 -8.46 13.39 17.74
N GLN A 16 -8.03 14.51 17.14
CA GLN A 16 -8.25 14.73 15.71
C GLN A 16 -7.35 13.72 14.98
N ASP A 17 -7.93 12.89 14.13
CA ASP A 17 -7.18 11.94 13.32
C ASP A 17 -6.13 12.69 12.51
N ASP A 18 -4.86 12.33 12.70
CA ASP A 18 -3.75 12.94 11.97
C ASP A 18 -3.64 12.26 10.60
N ILE A 19 -4.04 12.98 9.55
CA ILE A 19 -3.97 12.48 8.16
C ILE A 19 -2.73 13.08 7.50
N LYS A 20 -1.82 12.20 7.03
CA LYS A 20 -0.59 12.60 6.31
C LYS A 20 -0.60 12.05 4.90
N TYR A 21 -0.40 12.91 3.92
CA TYR A 21 -0.30 12.55 2.51
C TYR A 21 1.17 12.40 2.11
N ILE A 22 1.51 11.27 1.49
CA ILE A 22 2.85 10.92 1.05
C ILE A 22 2.90 10.93 -0.47
N ASN A 23 3.74 11.80 -1.03
CA ASN A 23 3.92 11.93 -2.46
C ASN A 23 5.41 11.85 -2.82
N SER A 24 5.73 11.11 -3.87
CA SER A 24 7.04 11.13 -4.49
C SER A 24 7.18 12.32 -5.43
N GLN A 25 8.41 12.71 -5.72
CA GLN A 25 8.67 13.71 -6.74
C GLN A 25 8.14 13.28 -8.12
N ASP A 26 8.19 11.97 -8.43
CA ASP A 26 7.61 11.41 -9.65
C ASP A 26 6.09 11.61 -9.70
N ASN A 27 5.39 11.37 -8.59
CA ASN A 27 3.95 11.61 -8.47
C ASN A 27 3.61 13.09 -8.73
N ILE A 28 4.35 13.99 -8.07
CA ILE A 28 4.16 15.45 -8.19
C ILE A 28 4.44 15.93 -9.62
N ASN A 29 5.57 15.51 -10.19
CA ASN A 29 5.99 15.94 -11.54
C ASN A 29 5.03 15.47 -12.64
N ASN A 30 4.42 14.29 -12.48
CA ASN A 30 3.45 13.75 -13.43
C ASN A 30 2.01 14.23 -13.16
N GLY A 31 1.76 14.97 -12.08
CA GLY A 31 0.44 15.49 -11.73
C GLY A 31 -0.59 14.39 -11.54
N TYR A 32 -0.22 13.25 -10.92
CA TYR A 32 -1.17 12.16 -10.70
C TYR A 32 -2.29 12.60 -9.76
N PRO A 33 -3.55 12.18 -10.01
CA PRO A 33 -4.71 12.62 -9.23
C PRO A 33 -4.86 11.84 -7.90
N PHE A 34 -3.77 11.29 -7.35
CA PHE A 34 -3.75 10.50 -6.13
C PHE A 34 -2.39 10.59 -5.43
N SER A 35 -2.35 10.39 -4.12
CA SER A 35 -1.11 10.28 -3.36
C SER A 35 -0.49 8.89 -3.50
N ASP A 36 0.83 8.77 -3.32
CA ASP A 36 1.50 7.46 -3.26
C ASP A 36 1.03 6.63 -2.06
N ALA A 37 0.78 7.30 -0.94
CA ALA A 37 0.17 6.72 0.25
C ALA A 37 -0.50 7.80 1.10
N VAL A 38 -1.42 7.38 1.96
CA VAL A 38 -2.02 8.21 3.01
C VAL A 38 -1.86 7.47 4.34
N ILE A 39 -1.42 8.19 5.37
CA ILE A 39 -1.34 7.69 6.73
C ILE A 39 -2.52 8.25 7.51
N VAL A 40 -3.30 7.38 8.12
CA VAL A 40 -4.38 7.74 9.06
C VAL A 40 -4.08 7.05 10.36
N ASN A 41 -3.81 7.83 11.41
CA ASN A 41 -3.30 7.34 12.68
C ASN A 41 -1.99 6.54 12.48
N ASP A 42 -2.02 5.23 12.70
CA ASP A 42 -0.90 4.31 12.56
C ASP A 42 -1.00 3.38 11.33
N ILE A 43 -2.01 3.58 10.47
CA ILE A 43 -2.21 2.78 9.26
C ILE A 43 -1.82 3.55 8.00
N VAL A 44 -0.99 2.93 7.18
CA VAL A 44 -0.57 3.40 5.87
C VAL A 44 -1.43 2.74 4.80
N TYR A 45 -2.16 3.55 4.05
CA TYR A 45 -2.94 3.15 2.89
C TYR A 45 -2.12 3.46 1.64
N LEU A 46 -1.53 2.43 1.02
CA LEU A 46 -0.75 2.57 -0.20
C LEU A 46 -1.66 2.53 -1.42
N SER A 47 -1.49 3.48 -2.34
CA SER A 47 -2.14 3.41 -3.65
C SER A 47 -1.64 2.22 -4.46
N GLY A 48 -2.50 1.71 -5.33
CA GLY A 48 -2.15 0.63 -6.25
C GLY A 48 -0.89 0.93 -7.05
N LYS A 49 -0.02 -0.05 -7.18
CA LYS A 49 1.20 0.03 -7.99
C LYS A 49 1.17 -1.07 -9.03
N VAL A 50 1.74 -0.76 -10.19
CA VAL A 50 2.01 -1.70 -11.28
C VAL A 50 3.53 -1.87 -11.46
N GLY A 51 3.95 -2.82 -12.29
CA GLY A 51 5.36 -3.12 -12.56
C GLY A 51 6.09 -2.06 -13.41
N ARG A 52 5.89 -0.78 -13.10
CA ARG A 52 6.45 0.37 -13.82
C ARG A 52 7.89 0.64 -13.38
N LEU A 53 8.77 0.86 -14.35
CA LEU A 53 10.16 1.29 -14.17
C LEU A 53 10.25 2.81 -14.06
N SER A 54 11.41 3.32 -13.65
CA SER A 54 11.68 4.77 -13.53
C SER A 54 11.54 5.54 -14.86
N ASN A 55 11.70 4.86 -16.00
CA ASN A 55 11.48 5.45 -17.32
C ASN A 55 10.00 5.52 -17.74
N GLY A 56 9.07 5.20 -16.84
CA GLY A 56 7.63 5.23 -17.08
C GLY A 56 7.04 4.00 -17.76
N LYS A 57 7.85 3.07 -18.24
CA LYS A 57 7.40 1.86 -18.97
C LYS A 57 7.22 0.68 -18.01
N LEU A 58 6.31 -0.24 -18.36
CA LEU A 58 6.21 -1.51 -17.66
C LEU A 58 7.45 -2.36 -17.91
N ILE A 59 7.89 -3.11 -16.90
CA ILE A 59 8.96 -4.09 -17.03
C ILE A 59 8.52 -5.20 -17.99
N LYS A 60 9.46 -5.66 -18.81
CA LYS A 60 9.25 -6.84 -19.66
C LYS A 60 9.50 -8.12 -18.87
N GLY A 61 8.87 -9.22 -19.27
CA GLY A 61 9.07 -10.54 -18.65
C GLY A 61 7.79 -11.19 -18.09
N GLY A 62 6.63 -10.58 -18.37
CA GLY A 62 5.33 -11.13 -18.03
C GLY A 62 4.98 -11.02 -16.56
N ILE A 63 4.00 -11.80 -16.11
CA ILE A 63 3.39 -11.67 -14.79
C ILE A 63 4.39 -11.80 -13.63
N GLU A 64 5.39 -12.66 -13.73
CA GLU A 64 6.37 -12.86 -12.65
C GLU A 64 7.25 -11.62 -12.48
N ALA A 65 7.77 -11.08 -13.59
CA ALA A 65 8.58 -9.86 -13.55
C ALA A 65 7.76 -8.65 -13.10
N GLU A 66 6.54 -8.50 -13.63
CA GLU A 66 5.65 -7.40 -13.24
C GLU A 66 5.26 -7.47 -11.76
N THR A 67 4.95 -8.67 -11.24
CA THR A 67 4.64 -8.85 -9.82
C THR A 67 5.81 -8.43 -8.93
N LEU A 68 7.02 -8.90 -9.25
CA LEU A 68 8.20 -8.54 -8.47
C LEU A 68 8.47 -7.04 -8.50
N GLN A 69 8.39 -6.43 -9.68
CA GLN A 69 8.61 -4.99 -9.81
C GLN A 69 7.53 -4.18 -9.09
N THR A 70 6.28 -4.61 -9.16
CA THR A 70 5.16 -3.98 -8.43
C THR A 70 5.42 -3.97 -6.93
N LEU A 71 5.82 -5.11 -6.35
CA LEU A 71 6.14 -5.22 -4.93
C LEU A 71 7.35 -4.37 -4.53
N LYS A 72 8.38 -4.29 -5.37
CA LYS A 72 9.52 -3.38 -5.17
C LYS A 72 9.09 -1.91 -5.21
N ASN A 73 8.17 -1.54 -6.08
CA ASN A 73 7.62 -0.18 -6.14
C ASN A 73 6.86 0.18 -4.86
N ILE A 74 6.07 -0.76 -4.31
CA ILE A 74 5.41 -0.61 -3.00
C ILE A 74 6.46 -0.40 -1.89
N GLU A 75 7.48 -1.25 -1.84
CA GLU A 75 8.55 -1.14 -0.83
C GLU A 75 9.31 0.19 -0.94
N THR A 76 9.47 0.72 -2.16
CA THR A 76 10.09 2.03 -2.38
C THR A 76 9.30 3.16 -1.74
N VAL A 77 7.96 3.11 -1.78
CA VAL A 77 7.11 4.09 -1.08
C VAL A 77 7.26 3.95 0.43
N LEU A 78 7.24 2.72 0.96
CA LEU A 78 7.42 2.46 2.40
C LEU A 78 8.75 2.97 2.92
N LYS A 79 9.84 2.78 2.19
CA LYS A 79 11.18 3.27 2.56
C LYS A 79 11.25 4.79 2.74
N LYS A 80 10.43 5.57 2.04
CA LYS A 80 10.36 7.04 2.22
C LYS A 80 9.83 7.46 3.59
N ILE A 81 9.10 6.59 4.25
CA ILE A 81 8.55 6.80 5.58
C ILE A 81 9.19 5.85 6.62
N ASN A 82 10.40 5.37 6.34
CA ASN A 82 11.19 4.48 7.20
C ASN A 82 10.50 3.15 7.56
N LEU A 83 9.67 2.63 6.66
CA LEU A 83 9.04 1.33 6.78
C LEU A 83 9.61 0.34 5.74
N THR A 84 9.33 -0.94 5.96
CA THR A 84 9.74 -2.03 5.09
C THR A 84 8.55 -2.91 4.70
N LYS A 85 8.76 -3.92 3.87
CA LYS A 85 7.74 -4.91 3.54
C LYS A 85 7.17 -5.64 4.78
N ASP A 86 7.95 -5.72 5.86
CA ASP A 86 7.55 -6.41 7.09
C ASP A 86 6.47 -5.64 7.87
N ASN A 87 6.27 -4.37 7.56
CA ASN A 87 5.16 -3.57 8.07
C ASN A 87 3.83 -3.84 7.36
N ILE A 88 3.85 -4.48 6.18
CA ILE A 88 2.65 -4.79 5.41
C ILE A 88 1.88 -5.93 6.07
N PHE A 89 0.60 -5.71 6.34
CA PHE A 89 -0.27 -6.72 6.94
C PHE A 89 -1.41 -7.18 6.03
N LYS A 90 -1.72 -6.45 4.96
CA LYS A 90 -2.74 -6.82 3.97
C LYS A 90 -2.38 -6.28 2.59
N CYS A 91 -2.68 -7.07 1.53
CA CYS A 91 -2.66 -6.61 0.15
C CYS A 91 -3.90 -7.08 -0.63
N THR A 92 -4.26 -6.31 -1.65
CA THR A 92 -5.21 -6.69 -2.70
C THR A 92 -4.44 -6.77 -4.01
N CYS A 93 -4.50 -7.93 -4.68
CA CYS A 93 -3.88 -8.16 -5.98
C CYS A 93 -4.97 -8.19 -7.06
N MET A 94 -4.90 -7.26 -7.98
CA MET A 94 -5.78 -7.16 -9.15
C MET A 94 -5.02 -7.68 -10.35
N LEU A 95 -5.60 -8.63 -11.10
CA LEU A 95 -4.99 -9.27 -12.25
C LEU A 95 -5.73 -8.86 -13.53
N LEU A 96 -5.01 -8.80 -14.65
CA LEU A 96 -5.63 -8.69 -15.96
C LEU A 96 -6.33 -10.02 -16.32
N GLU A 97 -5.71 -11.16 -15.99
CA GLU A 97 -6.24 -12.47 -16.25
C GLU A 97 -6.06 -13.40 -15.05
N ILE A 98 -7.14 -14.04 -14.62
CA ILE A 98 -7.12 -14.93 -13.45
C ILE A 98 -6.17 -16.13 -13.61
N LYS A 99 -5.88 -16.56 -14.83
CA LYS A 99 -4.90 -17.63 -15.10
C LYS A 99 -3.49 -17.30 -14.62
N ASP A 100 -3.16 -16.01 -14.41
CA ASP A 100 -1.87 -15.56 -13.90
C ASP A 100 -1.74 -15.70 -12.38
N TRP A 101 -2.84 -15.99 -11.68
CA TRP A 101 -2.89 -16.10 -10.22
C TRP A 101 -1.81 -17.03 -9.63
N PRO A 102 -1.55 -18.26 -10.15
CA PRO A 102 -0.55 -19.15 -9.57
C PRO A 102 0.89 -18.58 -9.67
N LYS A 103 1.24 -18.00 -10.81
CA LYS A 103 2.58 -17.40 -11.04
C LYS A 103 2.78 -16.15 -10.20
N MET A 104 1.79 -15.27 -10.16
CA MET A 104 1.78 -14.11 -9.26
C MET A 104 1.94 -14.55 -7.81
N SER A 105 1.20 -15.53 -7.34
CA SER A 105 1.24 -16.03 -5.97
C SER A 105 2.60 -16.60 -5.58
N LYS A 106 3.30 -17.28 -6.50
CA LYS A 106 4.65 -17.79 -6.28
C LYS A 106 5.64 -16.66 -6.00
N VAL A 107 5.62 -15.61 -6.82
CA VAL A 107 6.49 -14.42 -6.65
C VAL A 107 6.13 -13.68 -5.37
N TYR A 108 4.85 -13.47 -5.10
CA TYR A 108 4.36 -12.82 -3.88
C TYR A 108 4.86 -13.53 -2.62
N LYS A 109 4.69 -14.87 -2.56
CA LYS A 109 5.19 -15.67 -1.43
C LYS A 109 6.71 -15.55 -1.26
N SER A 110 7.46 -15.61 -2.36
CA SER A 110 8.92 -15.47 -2.34
C SER A 110 9.37 -14.08 -1.88
N PHE A 111 8.67 -13.02 -2.27
CA PHE A 111 9.00 -11.65 -1.90
C PHE A 111 8.85 -11.40 -0.40
N PHE A 112 7.71 -11.79 0.18
CA PHE A 112 7.50 -11.60 1.61
C PHE A 112 8.36 -12.55 2.44
N GLY A 113 8.49 -13.81 2.03
CA GLY A 113 9.23 -14.84 2.75
C GLY A 113 8.62 -15.13 4.12
N GLY A 114 9.24 -16.03 4.86
CA GLY A 114 8.85 -16.32 6.24
C GLY A 114 7.51 -17.06 6.40
N GLU A 115 7.07 -17.17 7.65
CA GLU A 115 5.83 -17.86 8.03
C GLU A 115 4.62 -16.89 8.09
N ASN A 116 4.86 -15.63 8.44
CA ASN A 116 3.84 -14.61 8.60
C ASN A 116 3.67 -13.82 7.29
N LEU A 117 2.72 -14.25 6.45
CA LEU A 117 2.38 -13.55 5.22
C LEU A 117 1.24 -12.56 5.45
N PRO A 118 1.22 -11.40 4.75
CA PRO A 118 0.08 -10.49 4.80
C PRO A 118 -1.21 -11.19 4.38
N ALA A 119 -2.33 -10.80 5.00
CA ALA A 119 -3.64 -11.19 4.50
C ALA A 119 -3.79 -10.71 3.05
N ARG A 120 -4.39 -11.54 2.16
CA ARG A 120 -4.48 -11.21 0.74
C ARG A 120 -5.82 -11.56 0.14
N SER A 121 -6.34 -10.66 -0.70
CA SER A 121 -7.38 -10.96 -1.70
C SER A 121 -6.78 -10.86 -3.09
N ALA A 122 -7.28 -11.65 -4.05
CA ALA A 122 -6.87 -11.56 -5.45
C ALA A 122 -8.06 -11.86 -6.36
N PHE A 123 -8.22 -11.07 -7.41
CA PHE A 123 -9.25 -11.22 -8.43
C PHE A 123 -8.75 -10.68 -9.78
N ALA A 124 -9.45 -10.99 -10.86
CA ALA A 124 -9.20 -10.41 -12.17
C ALA A 124 -10.27 -9.37 -12.51
N GLY A 125 -9.84 -8.26 -13.10
CA GLY A 125 -10.69 -7.19 -13.63
C GLY A 125 -10.77 -7.21 -15.16
N SER A 126 -11.45 -6.22 -15.72
CA SER A 126 -11.59 -6.05 -17.18
C SER A 126 -10.41 -5.32 -17.84
N GLY A 127 -9.49 -4.78 -17.05
CA GLY A 127 -8.29 -4.07 -17.49
C GLY A 127 -7.58 -3.39 -16.34
N LEU A 128 -6.29 -3.10 -16.50
CA LEU A 128 -5.45 -2.40 -15.53
C LEU A 128 -4.72 -1.25 -16.21
N ALA A 129 -4.28 -0.27 -15.41
CA ALA A 129 -3.51 0.87 -15.91
C ALA A 129 -2.28 0.42 -16.71
N LEU A 130 -1.97 1.13 -17.80
CA LEU A 130 -0.85 0.87 -18.70
C LEU A 130 -0.89 -0.53 -19.37
N ASN A 131 -2.03 -1.22 -19.38
CA ASN A 131 -2.14 -2.63 -19.77
C ASN A 131 -1.27 -3.57 -18.92
N ALA A 132 -1.07 -3.24 -17.64
CA ALA A 132 -0.35 -4.09 -16.71
C ALA A 132 -1.07 -5.43 -16.52
N ARG A 133 -0.33 -6.48 -16.23
CA ARG A 133 -0.88 -7.81 -15.91
C ARG A 133 -1.27 -7.92 -14.44
N VAL A 134 -0.69 -7.08 -13.57
CA VAL A 134 -0.99 -7.04 -12.14
C VAL A 134 -0.87 -5.62 -11.60
N GLU A 135 -1.80 -5.28 -10.72
CA GLU A 135 -1.74 -4.13 -9.84
C GLU A 135 -1.92 -4.62 -8.40
N ILE A 136 -1.15 -4.04 -7.47
CA ILE A 136 -1.22 -4.42 -6.06
C ILE A 136 -1.32 -3.16 -5.22
N GLU A 137 -2.29 -3.12 -4.32
CA GLU A 137 -2.37 -2.18 -3.21
C GLU A 137 -2.13 -2.91 -1.89
N CYS A 138 -1.57 -2.22 -0.90
CA CYS A 138 -1.33 -2.80 0.41
C CYS A 138 -1.66 -1.83 1.54
N LEU A 139 -1.90 -2.40 2.72
CA LEU A 139 -1.98 -1.71 3.99
C LEU A 139 -0.75 -2.08 4.82
N ALA A 140 -0.14 -1.08 5.44
CA ALA A 140 0.99 -1.26 6.34
C ALA A 140 0.73 -0.56 7.67
N LYS A 141 1.44 -0.95 8.72
CA LYS A 141 1.36 -0.33 10.03
C LYS A 141 2.64 0.43 10.34
N VAL A 142 2.49 1.66 10.83
CA VAL A 142 3.60 2.42 11.41
C VAL A 142 4.01 1.79 12.74
N ASN A 143 5.31 1.71 13.01
CA ASN A 143 5.86 1.17 14.27
C ASN A 143 5.54 2.08 15.45
#